data_93e549bb9f3b775c35fd2a8e5f0a4530
#
_entry.id   93e549bb9f3b775c35fd2a8e5f0a4530
#
_cell.length_a   1.000
_cell.length_b   1.000
_cell.length_c   1.000
_cell.angle_alpha   90.00
_cell.angle_beta   90.00
_cell.angle_gamma   90.00
#
_symmetry.space_group_name_H-M   'P 1'
#
loop_
_entity.id
_entity.type
_entity.pdbx_description
1 polymer ?
#
loop_
_entity_poly.entity_id
_entity_poly.type
_entity_poly.pdbx_seq_one_letter_code
_entity_poly.pdbx_strand_id
1 'polypeptide(L)'
;MNLFDKIPENFFSILVSKNKNLYIDALFVLRDAFKQEMSISKENIISRLINSLEDEINQEDFSEDESVSDLKDNNITGKAYFLLRKLEWAGWIEREMQRDSFEEFIILPDYSIKFINLLYSFTEEKQVEYNSYVFATYTALKFAVVP
;
A
#
# COMPACT_ATOMS: atom_id res chain seq x y z
N MET A 1 16.22 18.72 8.33
CA MET A 1 16.05 17.28 8.04
C MET A 1 15.29 17.09 6.75
N ASN A 2 15.81 16.24 5.87
CA ASN A 2 15.14 15.94 4.62
C ASN A 2 14.20 14.76 4.77
N LEU A 3 13.03 14.89 4.17
CA LEU A 3 12.07 13.79 4.18
C LEU A 3 12.66 12.51 3.59
N PHE A 4 13.45 12.65 2.52
CA PHE A 4 14.00 11.48 1.84
C PHE A 4 15.21 10.87 2.55
N ASP A 5 15.55 11.37 3.73
CA ASP A 5 16.47 10.69 4.61
C ASP A 5 15.70 9.63 5.42
N LYS A 6 14.37 9.77 5.46
CA LYS A 6 13.50 8.88 6.23
C LYS A 6 12.71 7.91 5.38
N ILE A 7 12.40 8.28 4.15
CA ILE A 7 11.67 7.41 3.24
C ILE A 7 12.43 7.30 1.91
N PRO A 8 12.20 6.23 1.16
CA PRO A 8 12.89 6.03 -0.12
C PRO A 8 12.54 7.12 -1.14
N GLU A 9 13.49 7.45 -1.99
CA GLU A 9 13.28 8.49 -3.01
C GLU A 9 12.18 8.16 -3.99
N ASN A 10 11.99 6.88 -4.29
CA ASN A 10 10.99 6.45 -5.26
C ASN A 10 9.62 6.19 -4.66
N PHE A 11 9.47 6.49 -3.36
CA PHE A 11 8.28 6.12 -2.61
C PHE A 11 6.98 6.59 -3.26
N PHE A 12 6.95 7.84 -3.69
CA PHE A 12 5.73 8.40 -4.24
C PHE A 12 5.52 8.08 -5.73
N SER A 13 6.46 7.40 -6.37
CA SER A 13 6.37 7.13 -7.80
C SER A 13 5.13 6.33 -8.19
N ILE A 14 4.70 5.40 -7.34
CA ILE A 14 3.53 4.58 -7.67
C ILE A 14 2.24 5.39 -7.66
N LEU A 15 2.21 6.50 -6.94
CA LEU A 15 1.02 7.34 -6.83
C LEU A 15 0.80 8.24 -8.05
N VAL A 16 1.81 8.34 -8.91
CA VAL A 16 1.69 9.13 -10.14
C VAL A 16 1.84 8.25 -11.38
N SER A 17 1.90 6.93 -11.19
CA SER A 17 2.05 6.03 -12.31
C SER A 17 0.72 5.81 -13.03
N LYS A 18 0.82 5.26 -14.24
CA LYS A 18 -0.33 4.88 -15.03
C LYS A 18 -1.23 3.90 -14.25
N ASN A 19 -0.62 3.03 -13.45
CA ASN A 19 -1.33 1.99 -12.70
C ASN A 19 -1.61 2.39 -11.25
N LYS A 20 -1.64 3.68 -10.96
CA LYS A 20 -1.76 4.16 -9.58
C LYS A 20 -2.94 3.58 -8.80
N ASN A 21 -4.08 3.41 -9.47
CA ASN A 21 -5.25 2.89 -8.78
C ASN A 21 -5.04 1.45 -8.31
N LEU A 22 -4.42 0.64 -9.16
CA LEU A 22 -4.14 -0.74 -8.79
C LEU A 22 -3.11 -0.80 -7.65
N TYR A 23 -2.08 0.05 -7.71
CA TYR A 23 -1.10 0.08 -6.64
C TYR A 23 -1.73 0.49 -5.31
N ILE A 24 -2.63 1.47 -5.34
CA ILE A 24 -3.32 1.89 -4.11
C ILE A 24 -4.19 0.76 -3.58
N ASP A 25 -4.94 0.09 -4.45
CA ASP A 25 -5.77 -1.03 -4.03
C ASP A 25 -4.91 -2.15 -3.43
N ALA A 26 -3.74 -2.40 -4.02
CA ALA A 26 -2.82 -3.39 -3.49
C ALA A 26 -2.32 -2.99 -2.09
N LEU A 27 -2.02 -1.71 -1.89
CA LEU A 27 -1.61 -1.23 -0.57
C LEU A 27 -2.71 -1.45 0.46
N PHE A 28 -3.96 -1.30 0.09
CA PHE A 28 -5.06 -1.52 1.01
C PHE A 28 -5.24 -3.01 1.34
N VAL A 29 -4.96 -3.89 0.37
CA VAL A 29 -4.93 -5.33 0.65
C VAL A 29 -3.82 -5.64 1.65
N LEU A 30 -2.65 -5.03 1.47
CA LEU A 30 -1.55 -5.21 2.42
C LEU A 30 -1.92 -4.68 3.80
N ARG A 31 -2.58 -3.54 3.85
CA ARG A 31 -3.02 -2.97 5.12
C ARG A 31 -3.85 -3.97 5.91
N ASP A 32 -4.82 -4.61 5.25
CA ASP A 32 -5.64 -5.61 5.91
C ASP A 32 -4.82 -6.84 6.33
N ALA A 33 -3.91 -7.26 5.47
CA ALA A 33 -3.10 -8.44 5.76
C ALA A 33 -2.22 -8.24 6.98
N PHE A 34 -1.67 -7.04 7.14
CA PHE A 34 -0.73 -6.76 8.22
C PHE A 34 -1.35 -6.24 9.50
N LYS A 35 -2.67 -6.30 9.64
CA LYS A 35 -3.32 -5.88 10.88
C LYS A 35 -2.94 -6.71 12.09
N GLN A 36 -2.66 -7.98 11.88
CA GLN A 36 -2.38 -8.90 12.98
C GLN A 36 -1.03 -9.60 12.90
N GLU A 37 -0.29 -9.38 11.83
CA GLU A 37 0.99 -10.04 11.63
C GLU A 37 2.04 -9.02 11.25
N MET A 38 3.25 -9.20 11.74
CA MET A 38 4.34 -8.27 11.43
C MET A 38 5.12 -8.70 10.19
N SER A 39 5.07 -9.97 9.84
CA SER A 39 5.66 -10.46 8.60
C SER A 39 4.77 -11.55 8.04
N ILE A 40 4.67 -11.58 6.72
CA ILE A 40 3.81 -12.54 6.02
C ILE A 40 4.60 -13.11 4.85
N SER A 41 4.46 -14.41 4.61
CA SER A 41 5.20 -15.04 3.53
C SER A 41 4.81 -14.41 2.19
N LYS A 42 5.78 -14.36 1.30
CA LYS A 42 5.58 -13.80 -0.03
C LYS A 42 4.43 -14.49 -0.75
N GLU A 43 4.38 -15.83 -0.67
CA GLU A 43 3.33 -16.59 -1.32
C GLU A 43 1.94 -16.23 -0.77
N ASN A 44 1.85 -16.03 0.53
CA ASN A 44 0.59 -15.64 1.14
C ASN A 44 0.14 -14.27 0.64
N ILE A 45 1.08 -13.33 0.55
CA ILE A 45 0.79 -11.99 0.02
C ILE A 45 0.30 -12.09 -1.42
N ILE A 46 0.98 -12.87 -2.26
CA ILE A 46 0.58 -13.05 -3.65
C ILE A 46 -0.83 -13.61 -3.74
N SER A 47 -1.13 -14.62 -2.92
CA SER A 47 -2.48 -15.21 -2.88
C SER A 47 -3.54 -14.18 -2.50
N ARG A 48 -3.25 -13.36 -1.50
CA ARG A 48 -4.19 -12.32 -1.07
C ARG A 48 -4.43 -11.28 -2.15
N LEU A 49 -3.37 -10.87 -2.85
CA LEU A 49 -3.50 -9.92 -3.94
C LEU A 49 -4.36 -10.48 -5.07
N ILE A 50 -4.11 -11.72 -5.45
CA ILE A 50 -4.87 -12.36 -6.51
C ILE A 50 -6.33 -12.53 -6.09
N ASN A 51 -6.58 -13.02 -4.88
CA ASN A 51 -7.94 -13.22 -4.41
C ASN A 51 -8.75 -11.93 -4.35
N SER A 52 -8.11 -10.84 -4.00
CA SER A 52 -8.80 -9.56 -3.84
C SER A 52 -8.89 -8.73 -5.11
N LEU A 53 -7.92 -8.86 -6.00
CA LEU A 53 -7.76 -7.95 -7.13
C LEU A 53 -7.60 -8.66 -8.47
N GLU A 54 -8.12 -9.87 -8.58
CA GLU A 54 -7.92 -10.68 -9.78
C GLU A 54 -8.25 -9.94 -11.07
N ASP A 55 -9.43 -9.36 -11.16
CA ASP A 55 -9.87 -8.69 -12.37
C ASP A 55 -9.01 -7.48 -12.68
N GLU A 56 -8.71 -6.70 -11.66
CA GLU A 56 -7.91 -5.49 -11.83
C GLU A 56 -6.49 -5.84 -12.28
N ILE A 57 -5.92 -6.88 -11.71
CA ILE A 57 -4.56 -7.31 -12.09
C ILE A 57 -4.56 -7.82 -13.53
N ASN A 58 -5.56 -8.60 -13.89
CA ASN A 58 -5.65 -9.16 -15.24
C ASN A 58 -5.79 -8.10 -16.31
N GLN A 59 -6.46 -7.00 -16.00
CA GLN A 59 -6.70 -5.94 -16.97
C GLN A 59 -5.52 -5.01 -17.18
N GLU A 60 -4.56 -5.03 -16.27
CA GLU A 60 -3.44 -4.10 -16.34
C GLU A 60 -2.33 -4.59 -17.28
N ASP A 61 -1.75 -3.62 -17.98
CA ASP A 61 -0.60 -3.86 -18.84
C ASP A 61 0.62 -3.20 -18.23
N PHE A 62 1.56 -4.00 -17.78
CA PHE A 62 2.78 -3.50 -17.16
C PHE A 62 3.95 -3.38 -18.13
N SER A 63 3.69 -3.60 -19.42
CA SER A 63 4.78 -3.64 -20.40
C SER A 63 5.55 -2.34 -20.54
N GLU A 64 4.94 -1.22 -20.15
CA GLU A 64 5.60 0.09 -20.26
C GLU A 64 6.34 0.50 -19.00
N ASP A 65 6.28 -0.32 -17.95
CA ASP A 65 6.96 0.01 -16.70
C ASP A 65 8.41 -0.48 -16.75
N GLU A 66 9.33 0.45 -16.85
CA GLU A 66 10.75 0.15 -16.96
C GLU A 66 11.47 0.13 -15.63
N SER A 67 10.79 0.48 -14.55
CA SER A 67 11.43 0.57 -13.24
C SER A 67 11.68 -0.79 -12.60
N VAL A 68 11.03 -1.82 -13.11
CA VAL A 68 11.19 -3.18 -12.62
C VAL A 68 11.56 -4.07 -13.79
N SER A 69 12.46 -5.00 -13.57
CA SER A 69 12.91 -5.90 -14.61
C SER A 69 11.75 -6.76 -15.13
N ASP A 70 11.94 -7.26 -16.29
CA ASP A 70 10.97 -7.97 -17.14
C ASP A 70 9.84 -8.72 -16.46
N LEU A 71 8.64 -8.51 -17.00
CA LEU A 71 7.48 -9.31 -16.68
C LEU A 71 7.67 -10.66 -17.40
N LYS A 72 8.09 -11.66 -16.66
CA LYS A 72 8.40 -12.97 -17.24
C LYS A 72 7.18 -13.70 -17.74
N ASP A 73 6.10 -13.62 -16.99
CA ASP A 73 4.85 -14.27 -17.35
C ASP A 73 3.74 -13.25 -17.41
N ASN A 74 2.97 -13.30 -18.47
CA ASN A 74 1.86 -12.38 -18.65
C ASN A 74 0.54 -12.96 -18.10
N ASN A 75 0.64 -13.96 -17.22
CA ASN A 75 -0.52 -14.49 -16.53
C ASN A 75 -0.72 -13.75 -15.21
N ILE A 76 -1.81 -14.09 -14.53
CA ILE A 76 -2.15 -13.38 -13.29
C ILE A 76 -1.09 -13.51 -12.22
N THR A 77 -0.50 -14.68 -12.08
CA THR A 77 0.54 -14.90 -11.09
C THR A 77 1.77 -14.04 -11.39
N GLY A 78 2.20 -14.02 -12.63
CA GLY A 78 3.32 -13.19 -13.06
C GLY A 78 3.06 -11.73 -12.83
N LYS A 79 1.84 -11.27 -13.12
CA LYS A 79 1.46 -9.88 -12.90
C LYS A 79 1.42 -9.54 -11.41
N ALA A 80 0.95 -10.46 -10.59
CA ALA A 80 0.93 -10.23 -9.15
C ALA A 80 2.34 -10.13 -8.58
N TYR A 81 3.25 -10.97 -9.03
CA TYR A 81 4.65 -10.88 -8.63
C TYR A 81 5.27 -9.57 -9.10
N PHE A 82 4.94 -9.14 -10.30
CA PHE A 82 5.44 -7.86 -10.83
C PHE A 82 4.95 -6.70 -9.96
N LEU A 83 3.68 -6.72 -9.62
CA LEU A 83 3.07 -5.72 -8.76
C LEU A 83 3.81 -5.64 -7.43
N LEU A 84 4.09 -6.78 -6.83
CA LEU A 84 4.79 -6.84 -5.56
C LEU A 84 6.22 -6.31 -5.68
N ARG A 85 6.93 -6.68 -6.75
CA ARG A 85 8.28 -6.18 -6.96
C ARG A 85 8.32 -4.67 -7.17
N LYS A 86 7.29 -4.13 -7.81
CA LYS A 86 7.20 -2.68 -7.99
C LYS A 86 7.02 -1.98 -6.65
N LEU A 87 6.19 -2.53 -5.78
CA LEU A 87 6.00 -1.98 -4.44
C LEU A 87 7.29 -2.04 -3.63
N GLU A 88 8.05 -3.12 -3.79
CA GLU A 88 9.33 -3.26 -3.13
C GLU A 88 10.34 -2.26 -3.69
N TRP A 89 10.40 -2.12 -4.99
CA TRP A 89 11.31 -1.19 -5.64
C TRP A 89 11.05 0.24 -5.18
N ALA A 90 9.79 0.60 -4.98
CA ALA A 90 9.44 1.93 -4.51
C ALA A 90 9.62 2.09 -3.01
N GLY A 91 9.87 1.00 -2.30
CA GLY A 91 10.16 1.06 -0.87
C GLY A 91 8.96 0.94 0.05
N TRP A 92 7.79 0.59 -0.49
CA TRP A 92 6.60 0.42 0.36
C TRP A 92 6.64 -0.86 1.16
N ILE A 93 7.37 -1.87 0.68
CA ILE A 93 7.54 -3.13 1.40
C ILE A 93 9.01 -3.51 1.39
N GLU A 94 9.37 -4.39 2.32
CA GLU A 94 10.72 -4.95 2.38
C GLU A 94 10.62 -6.45 2.46
N ARG A 95 11.63 -7.13 1.94
CA ARG A 95 11.72 -8.57 2.04
C ARG A 95 12.67 -8.97 3.14
N GLU A 96 12.33 -10.06 3.81
CA GLU A 96 13.18 -10.60 4.85
C GLU A 96 13.30 -12.10 4.63
N MET A 97 14.52 -12.62 4.63
CA MET A 97 14.74 -14.05 4.52
C MET A 97 15.00 -14.62 5.90
N GLN A 98 14.34 -15.72 6.20
CA GLN A 98 14.58 -16.39 7.45
C GLN A 98 15.81 -17.26 7.34
N ARG A 99 16.61 -17.32 8.43
CA ARG A 99 17.87 -18.04 8.44
C ARG A 99 17.77 -19.51 8.10
N ASP A 100 16.72 -20.14 8.57
CA ASP A 100 16.57 -21.59 8.47
C ASP A 100 15.69 -22.03 7.32
N SER A 101 15.35 -21.10 6.43
CA SER A 101 14.39 -21.38 5.39
C SER A 101 14.72 -20.54 4.17
N PHE A 102 14.39 -21.05 2.98
CA PHE A 102 14.54 -20.28 1.77
C PHE A 102 13.28 -19.45 1.50
N GLU A 103 12.34 -19.46 2.45
CA GLU A 103 11.10 -18.74 2.28
C GLU A 103 11.30 -17.25 2.53
N GLU A 104 10.78 -16.46 1.63
CA GLU A 104 10.84 -15.02 1.74
C GLU A 104 9.60 -14.50 2.46
N PHE A 105 9.80 -13.53 3.34
CA PHE A 105 8.71 -12.88 4.05
C PHE A 105 8.69 -11.41 3.70
N ILE A 106 7.52 -10.84 3.75
CA ILE A 106 7.29 -9.42 3.47
C ILE A 106 6.99 -8.71 4.78
N ILE A 107 7.58 -7.54 4.94
CA ILE A 107 7.28 -6.68 6.09
C ILE A 107 6.91 -5.28 5.59
N LEU A 108 6.14 -4.55 6.39
CA LEU A 108 5.81 -3.17 6.11
C LEU A 108 6.62 -2.26 7.01
N PRO A 109 7.47 -1.41 6.45
CA PRO A 109 8.16 -0.40 7.26
C PRO A 109 7.15 0.54 7.92
N ASP A 110 7.53 1.13 9.06
CA ASP A 110 6.66 2.03 9.80
C ASP A 110 6.16 3.20 8.95
N TYR A 111 7.02 3.76 8.12
CA TYR A 111 6.58 4.88 7.28
C TYR A 111 5.51 4.44 6.29
N SER A 112 5.60 3.20 5.78
CA SER A 112 4.59 2.68 4.87
C SER A 112 3.24 2.55 5.57
N ILE A 113 3.25 2.00 6.78
CA ILE A 113 2.01 1.85 7.55
C ILE A 113 1.34 3.20 7.74
N LYS A 114 2.12 4.22 8.10
CA LYS A 114 1.59 5.56 8.29
C LYS A 114 0.97 6.13 7.02
N PHE A 115 1.68 6.01 5.91
CA PHE A 115 1.16 6.52 4.65
C PHE A 115 -0.05 5.75 4.16
N ILE A 116 -0.06 4.43 4.28
CA ILE A 116 -1.19 3.63 3.86
C ILE A 116 -2.42 3.99 4.68
N ASN A 117 -2.26 4.14 5.99
CA ASN A 117 -3.38 4.53 6.84
C ASN A 117 -3.89 5.93 6.49
N LEU A 118 -2.99 6.84 6.18
CA LEU A 118 -3.38 8.17 5.75
C LEU A 118 -4.19 8.10 4.45
N LEU A 119 -3.70 7.36 3.47
CA LEU A 119 -4.41 7.21 2.20
C LEU A 119 -5.77 6.58 2.40
N TYR A 120 -5.83 5.55 3.24
CA TYR A 120 -7.09 4.86 3.51
C TYR A 120 -8.10 5.79 4.17
N SER A 121 -7.64 6.71 5.00
CA SER A 121 -8.54 7.64 5.70
C SER A 121 -9.32 8.51 4.72
N PHE A 122 -8.78 8.76 3.54
CA PHE A 122 -9.49 9.56 2.55
C PHE A 122 -10.65 8.80 1.90
N THR A 123 -10.72 7.49 2.06
CA THR A 123 -11.79 6.69 1.50
C THR A 123 -12.93 6.49 2.50
N GLU A 124 -12.75 6.93 3.73
CA GLU A 124 -13.75 6.76 4.79
C GLU A 124 -14.61 8.01 4.91
N GLU A 125 -15.71 8.04 4.16
CA GLU A 125 -16.61 9.18 4.17
C GLU A 125 -17.10 9.52 5.57
N LYS A 126 -17.40 8.50 6.34
CA LYS A 126 -17.87 8.68 7.69
C LYS A 126 -16.82 9.39 8.53
N GLN A 127 -15.57 9.06 8.30
CA GLN A 127 -14.47 9.67 9.00
C GLN A 127 -14.37 11.16 8.68
N VAL A 128 -14.49 11.50 7.42
CA VAL A 128 -14.41 12.89 6.97
C VAL A 128 -15.55 13.69 7.57
N GLU A 129 -16.76 13.14 7.49
CA GLU A 129 -17.93 13.79 8.02
C GLU A 129 -17.77 14.02 9.52
N TYR A 130 -17.28 13.03 10.22
CA TYR A 130 -17.10 13.12 11.64
C TYR A 130 -16.10 14.22 12.00
N ASN A 131 -15.00 14.28 11.31
CA ASN A 131 -13.99 15.28 11.58
C ASN A 131 -14.49 16.69 11.34
N SER A 132 -15.21 16.89 10.26
CA SER A 132 -15.78 18.20 9.96
C SER A 132 -16.75 18.60 11.04
N TYR A 133 -17.54 17.65 11.48
CA TYR A 133 -18.52 17.88 12.50
C TYR A 133 -17.86 18.23 13.82
N VAL A 134 -16.80 17.53 14.16
CA VAL A 134 -16.09 17.79 15.38
C VAL A 134 -15.51 19.19 15.39
N PHE A 135 -14.97 19.63 14.29
CA PHE A 135 -14.46 20.98 14.22
C PHE A 135 -15.56 22.00 14.38
N ALA A 136 -16.66 21.81 13.69
CA ALA A 136 -17.77 22.70 13.78
C ALA A 136 -18.32 22.76 15.19
N THR A 137 -18.50 21.61 15.79
CA THR A 137 -19.00 21.51 17.15
C THR A 137 -18.05 22.08 18.13
N TYR A 138 -16.81 21.75 18.00
CA TYR A 138 -15.79 22.20 18.88
C TYR A 138 -15.69 23.69 18.85
N THR A 139 -15.75 24.26 17.65
CA THR A 139 -15.73 25.68 17.48
C THR A 139 -16.94 26.31 18.13
N ALA A 140 -18.09 25.70 17.96
CA ALA A 140 -19.31 26.19 18.55
C ALA A 140 -19.32 26.05 20.06
N LEU A 141 -18.77 24.95 20.52
CA LEU A 141 -18.76 24.73 21.94
C LEU A 141 -17.77 25.55 22.63
N LYS A 142 -16.74 25.80 21.92
CA LYS A 142 -15.80 26.57 22.50
C LYS A 142 -16.34 27.85 22.62
N PHE A 143 -17.10 27.85 21.96
CA PHE A 143 -17.85 28.65 21.75
C PHE A 143 -19.02 28.63 22.29
N ALA A 144 -19.09 27.84 22.47
CA ALA A 144 -20.13 27.59 22.99
C ALA A 144 -19.80 27.13 24.09
N VAL A 145 -19.24 27.36 23.98
CA VAL A 145 -19.25 26.69 24.25
C VAL A 145 -19.27 26.71 24.48
N VAL A 146 -19.21 27.14 24.44
CA VAL A 146 -19.45 26.79 24.17
C VAL A 146 -19.83 26.67 24.20
N PRO A 147 -20.16 27.08 24.57
CA PRO A 147 -20.63 26.62 24.46
C PRO A 147 -20.94 26.21 24.03
#